data_7f265c04636677dc2a84e34ed9604495
#
_entry.id   7f265c04636677dc2a84e34ed9604495
#
_cell.length_a   1.000
_cell.length_b   1.000
_cell.length_c   1.000
_cell.angle_alpha   90.00
_cell.angle_beta   90.00
_cell.angle_gamma   90.00
#
_symmetry.space_group_name_H-M   'P 1'
#
loop_
_entity.id
_entity.type
_entity.pdbx_description
1 polymer ?
#
loop_
_entity_poly.entity_id
_entity_poly.type
_entity_poly.pdbx_seq_one_letter_code
_entity_poly.pdbx_strand_id
1 'polypeptide(L)'
;MAFYGSSALRILYGLNRFSEDLDFSLLSKEKNFNLTPFNNAIIKELKGFGFEATMDTKIKNFDSNIESAFIKADSKKQLIIIDALHNIITSTHKMQIIKIKMEVDTNPPRSFDTETKFLFQPIPFSIKSLTLPDLFAGKIHTLLCRAWTIRVKGHDWYDFVWYLSNNIPVNLQHLKARLIQSNAWDKQLHFNKIELINLLAQKITITDFAKANEDISLFIKNTESMAVWSKEFFIAILATLQTIN
;
A
#
# COMPACT_ATOMS: atom_id res chain seq x y z
N MET A 1 15.54 -6.07 1.44
CA MET A 1 14.11 -5.74 1.44
C MET A 1 13.72 -5.04 0.15
N ALA A 2 12.43 -5.06 -0.18
CA ALA A 2 11.88 -4.43 -1.37
C ALA A 2 10.78 -3.43 -0.97
N PHE A 3 10.72 -2.30 -1.66
CA PHE A 3 9.69 -1.28 -1.49
C PHE A 3 8.40 -1.74 -2.17
N TYR A 4 7.27 -1.57 -1.52
CA TYR A 4 5.98 -1.97 -2.06
C TYR A 4 4.85 -1.06 -1.57
N GLY A 5 3.60 -1.41 -1.85
CA GLY A 5 2.44 -0.62 -1.45
C GLY A 5 2.21 0.62 -2.31
N SER A 6 1.29 1.46 -1.85
CA SER A 6 0.83 2.61 -2.65
C SER A 6 1.88 3.70 -2.81
N SER A 7 2.80 3.86 -1.84
CA SER A 7 3.89 4.84 -1.98
C SER A 7 4.91 4.40 -3.01
N ALA A 8 5.20 3.09 -3.13
CA ALA A 8 6.02 2.57 -4.22
C ALA A 8 5.35 2.86 -5.57
N LEU A 9 4.03 2.60 -5.67
CA LEU A 9 3.27 2.87 -6.89
C LEU A 9 3.29 4.36 -7.27
N ARG A 10 3.17 5.25 -6.28
CA ARG A 10 3.24 6.70 -6.50
C ARG A 10 4.64 7.15 -6.96
N ILE A 11 5.68 6.74 -6.25
CA ILE A 11 7.04 7.26 -6.45
C ILE A 11 7.67 6.66 -7.71
N LEU A 12 7.44 5.37 -7.98
CA LEU A 12 8.13 4.63 -9.04
C LEU A 12 7.33 4.53 -10.35
N TYR A 13 5.98 4.68 -10.28
CA TYR A 13 5.10 4.37 -11.41
C TYR A 13 4.04 5.45 -11.68
N GLY A 14 4.07 6.56 -10.94
CA GLY A 14 3.25 7.73 -11.25
C GLY A 14 1.78 7.63 -10.82
N LEU A 15 1.45 6.87 -9.78
CA LEU A 15 0.10 6.90 -9.18
C LEU A 15 -0.25 8.33 -8.75
N ASN A 16 -1.33 8.89 -9.30
CA ASN A 16 -1.70 10.28 -9.11
C ASN A 16 -2.64 10.48 -7.90
N ARG A 17 -2.21 10.03 -6.73
CA ARG A 17 -2.84 10.36 -5.45
C ARG A 17 -1.81 10.43 -4.34
N PHE A 18 -2.14 11.09 -3.24
CA PHE A 18 -1.28 11.14 -2.06
C PHE A 18 -1.21 9.78 -1.36
N SER A 19 -0.05 9.44 -0.82
CA SER A 19 0.21 8.26 0.00
C SER A 19 1.19 8.61 1.12
N GLU A 20 0.88 8.21 2.34
CA GLU A 20 1.57 8.65 3.55
C GLU A 20 2.58 7.62 4.07
N ASP A 21 2.30 6.33 3.87
CA ASP A 21 3.06 5.25 4.48
C ASP A 21 4.22 4.79 3.58
N LEU A 22 5.30 4.33 4.19
CA LEU A 22 6.41 3.67 3.52
C LEU A 22 6.37 2.17 3.87
N ASP A 23 5.98 1.36 2.90
CA ASP A 23 5.83 -0.07 3.08
C ASP A 23 7.00 -0.82 2.43
N PHE A 24 7.66 -1.69 3.19
CA PHE A 24 8.74 -2.56 2.74
C PHE A 24 8.42 -4.02 3.04
N SER A 25 8.90 -4.92 2.20
CA SER A 25 8.84 -6.35 2.42
C SER A 25 10.26 -6.91 2.48
N LEU A 26 10.53 -7.81 3.41
CA LEU A 26 11.71 -8.64 3.30
C LEU A 26 11.60 -9.55 2.07
N LEU A 27 12.72 -10.06 1.58
CA LEU A 27 12.72 -10.99 0.43
C LEU A 27 12.43 -12.44 0.88
N SER A 28 12.57 -12.69 2.16
CA SER A 28 12.29 -13.97 2.80
C SER A 28 11.91 -13.74 4.26
N LYS A 29 11.26 -14.74 4.86
CA LYS A 29 10.88 -14.69 6.28
C LYS A 29 12.10 -14.54 7.18
N GLU A 30 12.06 -13.52 8.04
CA GLU A 30 13.06 -13.29 9.08
C GLU A 30 12.40 -12.78 10.37
N LYS A 31 12.22 -13.67 11.33
CA LYS A 31 11.53 -13.38 12.59
C LYS A 31 12.27 -12.36 13.49
N ASN A 32 13.59 -12.33 13.41
CA ASN A 32 14.43 -11.51 14.27
C ASN A 32 14.83 -10.18 13.61
N PHE A 33 14.23 -9.84 12.47
CA PHE A 33 14.48 -8.57 11.81
C PHE A 33 14.20 -7.38 12.74
N ASN A 34 15.11 -6.43 12.77
CA ASN A 34 15.03 -5.24 13.61
C ASN A 34 15.27 -3.98 12.76
N LEU A 35 14.38 -3.01 12.88
CA LEU A 35 14.50 -1.71 12.20
C LEU A 35 15.40 -0.72 12.95
N THR A 36 15.60 -0.90 14.26
CA THR A 36 16.32 0.05 15.11
C THR A 36 17.73 0.42 14.57
N PRO A 37 18.53 -0.50 14.02
CA PRO A 37 19.85 -0.16 13.47
C PRO A 37 19.81 0.86 12.34
N PHE A 38 18.69 1.01 11.63
CA PHE A 38 18.53 1.94 10.52
C PHE A 38 18.17 3.37 10.98
N ASN A 39 17.71 3.55 12.22
CA ASN A 39 17.19 4.83 12.72
C ASN A 39 18.20 5.96 12.60
N ASN A 40 19.42 5.74 13.08
CA ASN A 40 20.47 6.77 13.07
C ASN A 40 20.86 7.17 11.64
N ALA A 41 20.87 6.20 10.70
CA ALA A 41 21.16 6.48 9.30
C ALA A 41 20.05 7.32 8.67
N ILE A 42 18.78 6.99 8.94
CA ILE A 42 17.62 7.74 8.42
C ILE A 42 17.63 9.18 8.98
N ILE A 43 17.82 9.34 10.30
CA ILE A 43 17.87 10.66 10.93
C ILE A 43 19.02 11.49 10.35
N LYS A 44 20.21 10.90 10.21
CA LYS A 44 21.38 11.57 9.65
C LYS A 44 21.13 12.04 8.22
N GLU A 45 20.53 11.19 7.40
CA GLU A 45 20.22 11.52 6.00
C GLU A 45 19.19 12.65 5.91
N LEU A 46 18.09 12.58 6.67
CA LEU A 46 17.08 13.63 6.73
C LEU A 46 17.67 14.97 7.19
N LYS A 47 18.57 14.93 8.18
CA LYS A 47 19.29 16.13 8.65
C LYS A 47 20.18 16.72 7.55
N GLY A 48 20.81 15.88 6.73
CA GLY A 48 21.57 16.31 5.56
C GLY A 48 20.76 17.10 4.54
N PHE A 49 19.45 16.83 4.45
CA PHE A 49 18.48 17.58 3.66
C PHE A 49 17.81 18.74 4.42
N GLY A 50 18.25 19.06 5.64
CA GLY A 50 17.73 20.17 6.43
C GLY A 50 16.46 19.87 7.23
N PHE A 51 16.09 18.58 7.40
CA PHE A 51 14.95 18.19 8.20
C PHE A 51 15.37 17.77 9.60
N GLU A 52 14.74 18.33 10.63
CA GLU A 52 14.83 17.79 11.98
C GLU A 52 13.85 16.62 12.12
N ALA A 53 14.38 15.42 12.39
CA ALA A 53 13.59 14.22 12.46
C ALA A 53 13.90 13.41 13.72
N THR A 54 12.86 12.76 14.26
CA THR A 54 12.97 11.78 15.34
C THR A 54 12.29 10.48 14.94
N MET A 55 12.74 9.36 15.52
CA MET A 55 12.17 8.05 15.29
C MET A 55 11.50 7.55 16.56
N ASP A 56 10.20 7.27 16.48
CA ASP A 56 9.47 6.63 17.57
C ASP A 56 9.24 5.15 17.25
N THR A 57 9.86 4.28 18.05
CA THR A 57 9.68 2.83 17.97
C THR A 57 8.51 2.33 18.78
N LYS A 58 8.00 3.15 19.71
CA LYS A 58 6.80 2.86 20.48
C LYS A 58 5.60 3.42 19.75
N ILE A 59 5.10 2.68 18.78
CA ILE A 59 3.76 2.93 18.27
C ILE A 59 2.80 2.62 19.42
N LYS A 60 2.51 3.62 20.24
CA LYS A 60 1.31 3.58 21.09
C LYS A 60 0.16 3.30 20.11
N ASN A 61 -0.64 2.29 20.43
CA ASN A 61 -1.87 2.01 19.71
C ASN A 61 -2.72 3.27 19.68
N PHE A 62 -2.52 4.10 18.64
CA PHE A 62 -3.48 5.13 18.32
C PHE A 62 -4.66 4.40 17.70
N ASP A 63 -5.73 4.29 18.49
CA ASP A 63 -7.06 3.85 18.18
C ASP A 63 -7.25 3.34 16.74
N SER A 64 -6.97 2.08 16.54
CA SER A 64 -7.60 1.32 15.50
C SER A 64 -8.01 -0.01 16.12
N ASN A 65 -9.11 0.03 16.81
CA ASN A 65 -9.86 -1.15 17.13
C ASN A 65 -10.10 -1.94 15.85
N ILE A 66 -9.58 -3.17 15.79
CA ILE A 66 -10.08 -4.31 15.02
C ILE A 66 -9.61 -4.46 13.58
N GLU A 67 -9.44 -3.43 12.75
CA GLU A 67 -9.30 -3.61 11.29
C GLU A 67 -7.92 -4.08 10.78
N SER A 68 -6.94 -4.19 11.63
CA SER A 68 -5.58 -4.55 11.21
C SER A 68 -5.06 -5.85 11.83
N ALA A 69 -5.91 -6.63 12.47
CA ALA A 69 -5.49 -7.84 13.19
C ALA A 69 -4.92 -8.93 12.26
N PHE A 70 -5.39 -9.03 11.02
CA PHE A 70 -4.97 -10.08 10.08
C PHE A 70 -3.60 -9.85 9.44
N ILE A 71 -3.14 -8.60 9.31
CA ILE A 71 -1.88 -8.28 8.63
C ILE A 71 -0.75 -8.02 9.65
N LYS A 72 -1.04 -7.96 10.94
CA LYS A 72 -0.16 -7.38 11.96
C LYS A 72 0.77 -8.32 12.71
N ALA A 73 0.61 -9.62 12.61
CA ALA A 73 1.38 -10.54 13.45
C ALA A 73 2.88 -10.55 13.15
N ASP A 74 3.27 -10.23 11.91
CA ASP A 74 4.64 -10.38 11.41
C ASP A 74 5.22 -9.09 10.78
N SER A 75 4.74 -7.90 11.14
CA SER A 75 5.30 -6.64 10.65
C SER A 75 5.97 -5.82 11.74
N LYS A 76 7.07 -5.14 11.39
CA LYS A 76 7.77 -4.17 12.25
C LYS A 76 7.42 -2.76 11.79
N LYS A 77 7.04 -1.90 12.72
CA LYS A 77 6.55 -0.54 12.46
C LYS A 77 7.40 0.49 13.17
N GLN A 78 7.64 1.59 12.49
CA GLN A 78 8.27 2.78 13.04
C GLN A 78 7.56 4.03 12.55
N LEU A 79 7.61 5.08 13.33
CA LEU A 79 7.09 6.40 12.99
C LEU A 79 8.27 7.37 12.84
N ILE A 80 8.41 7.95 11.65
CA ILE A 80 9.32 9.06 11.38
C ILE A 80 8.55 10.34 11.64
N ILE A 81 9.03 11.14 12.60
CA ILE A 81 8.44 12.43 12.93
C ILE A 81 9.38 13.50 12.41
N ILE A 82 8.88 14.33 11.51
CA ILE A 82 9.64 15.42 10.91
C ILE A 82 9.05 16.73 11.41
N ASP A 83 9.89 17.58 12.02
CA ASP A 83 9.52 18.95 12.36
C ASP A 83 9.75 19.83 11.13
N ALA A 84 8.65 20.33 10.56
CA ALA A 84 8.65 21.11 9.33
C ALA A 84 8.88 22.63 9.56
N LEU A 85 9.36 22.99 10.75
CA LEU A 85 9.30 24.37 11.26
C LEU A 85 10.08 25.44 10.46
N HIS A 86 11.04 25.11 9.61
CA HIS A 86 11.94 26.17 9.13
C HIS A 86 12.03 26.39 7.62
N ASN A 87 11.62 25.46 6.76
CA ASN A 87 12.00 25.59 5.34
C ASN A 87 10.91 25.36 4.29
N ILE A 88 9.67 25.02 4.64
CA ILE A 88 8.68 24.65 3.62
C ILE A 88 7.47 25.59 3.55
N ILE A 89 7.20 26.38 4.58
CA ILE A 89 5.99 27.22 4.62
C ILE A 89 6.33 28.66 5.01
N THR A 90 6.37 29.53 4.03
CA THR A 90 6.15 30.96 4.23
C THR A 90 4.67 31.18 4.56
N SER A 91 4.41 31.64 5.76
CA SER A 91 3.14 32.18 6.29
C SER A 91 2.17 31.21 7.01
N THR A 92 1.93 31.58 8.24
CA THR A 92 0.68 31.50 9.05
C THR A 92 0.29 30.22 9.78
N HIS A 93 0.94 29.07 9.65
CA HIS A 93 0.56 27.90 10.47
C HIS A 93 1.69 27.44 11.39
N LYS A 94 1.49 27.62 12.68
CA LYS A 94 2.37 27.15 13.76
C LYS A 94 2.52 25.63 13.68
N MET A 95 3.79 25.15 13.66
CA MET A 95 4.21 23.79 13.96
C MET A 95 3.45 22.67 13.23
N GLN A 96 3.69 22.48 11.95
CA GLN A 96 3.22 21.27 11.27
C GLN A 96 4.21 20.12 11.50
N ILE A 97 3.77 19.09 12.22
CA ILE A 97 4.50 17.85 12.39
C ILE A 97 4.05 16.89 11.28
N ILE A 98 4.98 16.46 10.45
CA ILE A 98 4.74 15.42 9.45
C ILE A 98 5.07 14.06 10.09
N LYS A 99 4.12 13.15 10.06
CA LYS A 99 4.28 11.79 10.57
C LYS A 99 4.24 10.81 9.42
N ILE A 100 5.33 10.10 9.20
CA ILE A 100 5.46 9.09 8.15
C ILE A 100 5.60 7.73 8.84
N LYS A 101 4.65 6.84 8.62
CA LYS A 101 4.74 5.46 9.11
C LYS A 101 5.62 4.64 8.15
N MET A 102 6.60 3.94 8.70
CA MET A 102 7.39 2.93 8.00
C MET A 102 7.01 1.55 8.53
N GLU A 103 6.65 0.65 7.63
CA GLU A 103 6.26 -0.72 7.96
C GLU A 103 7.09 -1.71 7.15
N VAL A 104 7.55 -2.80 7.79
CA VAL A 104 8.28 -3.87 7.11
C VAL A 104 7.57 -5.20 7.37
N ASP A 105 7.11 -5.83 6.28
CA ASP A 105 6.62 -7.21 6.31
C ASP A 105 7.81 -8.16 6.52
N THR A 106 7.83 -8.84 7.67
CA THR A 106 8.92 -9.76 8.05
C THR A 106 8.62 -11.23 7.76
N ASN A 107 7.42 -11.52 7.25
CA ASN A 107 7.00 -12.85 6.85
C ASN A 107 6.27 -12.82 5.50
N PRO A 108 6.88 -12.29 4.44
CA PRO A 108 6.23 -12.25 3.14
C PRO A 108 6.01 -13.67 2.61
N PRO A 109 4.86 -13.95 1.98
CA PRO A 109 4.67 -15.20 1.28
C PRO A 109 5.63 -15.25 0.09
N ARG A 110 6.13 -16.44 -0.24
CA ARG A 110 6.94 -16.65 -1.44
C ARG A 110 6.10 -16.41 -2.71
N SER A 111 6.73 -16.41 -3.86
CA SER A 111 6.11 -16.26 -5.19
C SER A 111 5.86 -14.81 -5.62
N PHE A 112 6.78 -13.93 -5.29
CA PHE A 112 6.87 -12.59 -5.88
C PHE A 112 8.25 -12.36 -6.49
N ASP A 113 8.30 -11.49 -7.49
CA ASP A 113 9.50 -11.03 -8.13
C ASP A 113 9.83 -9.58 -7.73
N THR A 114 11.10 -9.21 -7.89
CA THR A 114 11.56 -7.86 -7.62
C THR A 114 12.28 -7.28 -8.82
N GLU A 115 12.19 -5.97 -8.98
CA GLU A 115 12.95 -5.21 -9.95
C GLU A 115 13.72 -4.07 -9.28
N THR A 116 14.75 -3.57 -9.94
CA THR A 116 15.49 -2.39 -9.51
C THR A 116 15.04 -1.19 -10.31
N LYS A 117 14.61 -0.13 -9.62
CA LYS A 117 14.26 1.17 -10.20
C LYS A 117 15.34 2.19 -9.82
N PHE A 118 15.52 3.19 -10.68
CA PHE A 118 16.42 4.31 -10.43
C PHE A 118 15.61 5.58 -10.23
N LEU A 119 15.88 6.29 -9.16
CA LEU A 119 15.38 7.65 -8.89
C LEU A 119 16.53 8.62 -9.03
N PHE A 120 16.26 9.79 -9.59
CA PHE A 120 17.28 10.80 -9.88
C PHE A 120 17.17 12.03 -8.97
N GLN A 121 16.11 12.12 -8.18
CA GLN A 121 15.85 13.22 -7.25
C GLN A 121 15.67 12.68 -5.83
N PRO A 122 16.16 13.36 -4.78
CA PRO A 122 17.00 14.56 -4.81
C PRO A 122 18.44 14.29 -5.25
N ILE A 123 18.89 13.03 -5.17
CA ILE A 123 20.18 12.52 -5.67
C ILE A 123 19.93 11.17 -6.36
N PRO A 124 20.77 10.77 -7.35
CA PRO A 124 20.60 9.48 -8.01
C PRO A 124 20.80 8.31 -7.04
N PHE A 125 19.83 7.40 -6.98
CA PHE A 125 19.97 6.16 -6.23
C PHE A 125 19.09 5.05 -6.84
N SER A 126 19.39 3.80 -6.49
CA SER A 126 18.59 2.65 -6.89
C SER A 126 17.74 2.15 -5.72
N ILE A 127 16.55 1.68 -6.03
CA ILE A 127 15.65 1.06 -5.07
C ILE A 127 15.11 -0.27 -5.63
N LYS A 128 15.15 -1.30 -4.80
CA LYS A 128 14.50 -2.57 -5.11
C LYS A 128 13.02 -2.48 -4.78
N SER A 129 12.16 -2.81 -5.73
CA SER A 129 10.71 -2.84 -5.56
C SER A 129 10.16 -4.20 -5.97
N LEU A 130 8.96 -4.55 -5.49
CA LEU A 130 8.19 -5.61 -6.10
C LEU A 130 7.82 -5.20 -7.53
N THR A 131 7.64 -6.19 -8.42
CA THR A 131 7.15 -5.93 -9.78
C THR A 131 5.69 -5.46 -9.77
N LEU A 132 5.24 -4.78 -10.82
CA LEU A 132 3.86 -4.29 -10.91
C LEU A 132 2.80 -5.39 -10.73
N PRO A 133 2.94 -6.60 -11.33
CA PRO A 133 2.00 -7.69 -11.11
C PRO A 133 1.90 -8.13 -9.64
N ASP A 134 3.00 -8.09 -8.90
CA ASP A 134 3.06 -8.44 -7.48
C ASP A 134 2.50 -7.34 -6.59
N LEU A 135 2.77 -6.09 -6.92
CA LEU A 135 2.15 -4.93 -6.27
C LEU A 135 0.63 -4.99 -6.42
N PHE A 136 0.13 -5.34 -7.61
CA PHE A 136 -1.30 -5.49 -7.87
C PHE A 136 -1.90 -6.66 -7.09
N ALA A 137 -1.22 -7.81 -7.05
CA ALA A 137 -1.64 -8.95 -6.20
C ALA A 137 -1.78 -8.53 -4.73
N GLY A 138 -0.82 -7.79 -4.19
CA GLY A 138 -0.89 -7.22 -2.84
C GLY A 138 -2.07 -6.26 -2.63
N LYS A 139 -2.39 -5.44 -3.62
CA LYS A 139 -3.55 -4.53 -3.60
C LYS A 139 -4.86 -5.30 -3.61
N ILE A 140 -5.01 -6.30 -4.47
CA ILE A 140 -6.20 -7.16 -4.52
C ILE A 140 -6.37 -7.93 -3.20
N HIS A 141 -5.29 -8.48 -2.66
CA HIS A 141 -5.35 -9.12 -1.34
C HIS A 141 -5.92 -8.15 -0.28
N THR A 142 -5.45 -6.90 -0.26
CA THR A 142 -5.96 -5.88 0.66
C THR A 142 -7.45 -5.60 0.43
N LEU A 143 -7.88 -5.46 -0.83
CA LEU A 143 -9.28 -5.27 -1.19
C LEU A 143 -10.18 -6.42 -0.71
N LEU A 144 -9.74 -7.66 -0.90
CA LEU A 144 -10.53 -8.85 -0.55
C LEU A 144 -10.58 -9.09 0.96
N CYS A 145 -9.44 -8.97 1.65
CA CYS A 145 -9.30 -9.40 3.05
C CYS A 145 -9.61 -8.33 4.08
N ARG A 146 -9.63 -7.04 3.69
CA ARG A 146 -9.94 -5.97 4.64
C ARG A 146 -11.43 -5.97 4.97
N ALA A 147 -11.74 -6.04 6.28
CA ALA A 147 -13.09 -5.85 6.76
C ALA A 147 -13.40 -4.34 6.80
N TRP A 148 -14.36 -3.89 6.01
CA TRP A 148 -14.83 -2.50 5.98
C TRP A 148 -16.10 -2.36 6.82
N THR A 149 -15.98 -2.47 8.13
CA THR A 149 -17.14 -2.39 9.02
C THR A 149 -17.56 -0.94 9.28
N ILE A 150 -16.58 -0.01 9.40
CA ILE A 150 -16.83 1.37 9.76
C ILE A 150 -16.45 2.33 8.62
N ARG A 151 -15.31 2.08 7.96
CA ARG A 151 -14.76 2.96 6.92
C ARG A 151 -14.38 2.17 5.68
N VAL A 152 -14.96 2.53 4.54
CA VAL A 152 -14.52 2.04 3.23
C VAL A 152 -13.26 2.80 2.82
N LYS A 153 -12.22 2.05 2.42
CA LYS A 153 -10.96 2.65 1.96
C LYS A 153 -11.01 2.91 0.45
N GLY A 154 -11.48 4.08 0.08
CA GLY A 154 -11.62 4.50 -1.32
C GLY A 154 -10.30 4.48 -2.09
N HIS A 155 -9.17 4.75 -1.42
CA HIS A 155 -7.86 4.69 -2.04
C HIS A 155 -7.46 3.29 -2.53
N ASP A 156 -8.01 2.20 -1.95
CA ASP A 156 -7.74 0.84 -2.44
C ASP A 156 -8.46 0.60 -3.78
N TRP A 157 -9.68 1.13 -3.95
CA TRP A 157 -10.43 1.09 -5.20
C TRP A 157 -9.82 2.00 -6.27
N TYR A 158 -9.30 3.17 -5.87
CA TYR A 158 -8.58 4.06 -6.77
C TYR A 158 -7.33 3.40 -7.36
N ASP A 159 -6.53 2.75 -6.52
CA ASP A 159 -5.37 2.00 -6.97
C ASP A 159 -5.77 0.84 -7.89
N PHE A 160 -6.88 0.13 -7.59
CA PHE A 160 -7.40 -0.94 -8.43
C PHE A 160 -7.73 -0.45 -9.84
N VAL A 161 -8.45 0.68 -9.96
CA VAL A 161 -8.75 1.32 -11.25
C VAL A 161 -7.45 1.70 -11.98
N TRP A 162 -6.47 2.26 -11.26
CA TRP A 162 -5.19 2.63 -11.84
C TRP A 162 -4.46 1.42 -12.44
N TYR A 163 -4.42 0.28 -11.76
CA TYR A 163 -3.80 -0.93 -12.30
C TYR A 163 -4.50 -1.43 -13.57
N LEU A 164 -5.83 -1.45 -13.58
CA LEU A 164 -6.60 -1.87 -14.75
C LEU A 164 -6.40 -0.91 -15.94
N SER A 165 -6.42 0.40 -15.70
CA SER A 165 -6.24 1.41 -16.75
C SER A 165 -4.84 1.38 -17.39
N ASN A 166 -3.84 0.87 -16.66
CA ASN A 166 -2.48 0.65 -17.16
C ASN A 166 -2.25 -0.78 -17.69
N ASN A 167 -3.31 -1.60 -17.82
CA ASN A 167 -3.24 -2.98 -18.29
C ASN A 167 -2.24 -3.86 -17.52
N ILE A 168 -2.06 -3.62 -16.23
CA ILE A 168 -1.15 -4.39 -15.39
C ILE A 168 -1.82 -5.72 -15.03
N PRO A 169 -1.18 -6.88 -15.32
CA PRO A 169 -1.72 -8.17 -14.94
C PRO A 169 -1.52 -8.45 -13.43
N VAL A 170 -2.37 -9.30 -12.87
CA VAL A 170 -2.22 -9.82 -11.50
C VAL A 170 -1.36 -11.07 -11.49
N ASN A 171 -0.35 -11.15 -10.63
CA ASN A 171 0.34 -12.40 -10.34
C ASN A 171 -0.56 -13.29 -9.46
N LEU A 172 -1.16 -14.33 -10.07
CA LEU A 172 -2.09 -15.23 -9.37
C LEU A 172 -1.39 -16.10 -8.32
N GLN A 173 -0.15 -16.50 -8.56
CA GLN A 173 0.60 -17.30 -7.58
C GLN A 173 0.87 -16.50 -6.31
N HIS A 174 1.31 -15.25 -6.46
CA HIS A 174 1.55 -14.38 -5.31
C HIS A 174 0.26 -14.04 -4.58
N LEU A 175 -0.83 -13.73 -5.32
CA LEU A 175 -2.13 -13.48 -4.71
C LEU A 175 -2.64 -14.69 -3.94
N LYS A 176 -2.60 -15.89 -4.52
CA LYS A 176 -2.99 -17.14 -3.86
C LYS A 176 -2.19 -17.35 -2.57
N ALA A 177 -0.87 -17.15 -2.61
CA ALA A 177 -0.01 -17.30 -1.45
C ALA A 177 -0.39 -16.34 -0.31
N ARG A 178 -0.73 -15.08 -0.62
CA ARG A 178 -1.22 -14.09 0.34
C ARG A 178 -2.60 -14.46 0.92
N LEU A 179 -3.53 -14.91 0.08
CA LEU A 179 -4.86 -15.33 0.51
C LEU A 179 -4.80 -16.55 1.45
N ILE A 180 -3.94 -17.53 1.15
CA ILE A 180 -3.70 -18.68 2.04
C ILE A 180 -3.10 -18.22 3.37
N GLN A 181 -2.10 -17.33 3.35
CA GLN A 181 -1.46 -16.84 4.56
C GLN A 181 -2.43 -16.10 5.50
N SER A 182 -3.43 -15.41 4.93
CA SER A 182 -4.47 -14.71 5.69
C SER A 182 -5.71 -15.57 5.99
N ASN A 183 -5.68 -16.87 5.70
CA ASN A 183 -6.81 -17.81 5.82
C ASN A 183 -8.06 -17.40 5.00
N ALA A 184 -7.86 -16.63 3.94
CA ALA A 184 -8.94 -16.20 3.04
C ALA A 184 -9.15 -17.15 1.85
N TRP A 185 -8.28 -18.14 1.66
CA TRP A 185 -8.38 -19.17 0.64
C TRP A 185 -7.82 -20.51 1.15
N ASP A 186 -8.49 -21.61 0.80
CA ASP A 186 -8.00 -22.95 1.14
C ASP A 186 -6.83 -23.32 0.21
N LYS A 187 -5.74 -23.78 0.80
CA LYS A 187 -4.56 -24.23 0.07
C LYS A 187 -4.85 -25.36 -0.92
N GLN A 188 -5.80 -26.24 -0.60
CA GLN A 188 -6.14 -27.40 -1.43
C GLN A 188 -6.95 -27.01 -2.67
N LEU A 189 -7.61 -25.85 -2.67
CA LEU A 189 -8.44 -25.41 -3.79
C LEU A 189 -7.56 -24.80 -4.90
N HIS A 190 -7.99 -25.04 -6.13
CA HIS A 190 -7.42 -24.39 -7.29
C HIS A 190 -7.81 -22.90 -7.29
N PHE A 191 -6.85 -22.01 -7.60
CA PHE A 191 -7.09 -20.59 -7.70
C PHE A 191 -6.72 -20.12 -9.12
N ASN A 192 -7.68 -19.54 -9.82
CA ASN A 192 -7.52 -19.08 -11.19
C ASN A 192 -8.21 -17.71 -11.39
N LYS A 193 -8.18 -17.20 -12.61
CA LYS A 193 -8.81 -15.92 -12.96
C LYS A 193 -10.32 -15.88 -12.68
N ILE A 194 -11.03 -17.01 -12.88
CA ILE A 194 -12.49 -17.08 -12.66
C ILE A 194 -12.78 -16.91 -11.18
N GLU A 195 -12.05 -17.63 -10.32
CA GLU A 195 -12.19 -17.51 -8.87
C GLU A 195 -11.88 -16.08 -8.39
N LEU A 196 -10.84 -15.47 -8.94
CA LEU A 196 -10.51 -14.08 -8.63
C LEU A 196 -11.64 -13.11 -8.99
N ILE A 197 -12.21 -13.25 -10.20
CA ILE A 197 -13.34 -12.42 -10.65
C ILE A 197 -14.54 -12.62 -9.74
N ASN A 198 -14.87 -13.86 -9.36
CA ASN A 198 -15.97 -14.17 -8.45
C ASN A 198 -15.80 -13.50 -7.08
N LEU A 199 -14.60 -13.57 -6.48
CA LEU A 199 -14.30 -12.92 -5.20
C LEU A 199 -14.40 -11.39 -5.31
N LEU A 200 -13.88 -10.80 -6.38
CA LEU A 200 -13.97 -9.36 -6.60
C LEU A 200 -15.42 -8.90 -6.82
N ALA A 201 -16.21 -9.65 -7.59
CA ALA A 201 -17.64 -9.35 -7.81
C ALA A 201 -18.43 -9.38 -6.49
N GLN A 202 -18.19 -10.38 -5.65
CA GLN A 202 -18.78 -10.43 -4.31
C GLN A 202 -18.38 -9.21 -3.47
N LYS A 203 -17.10 -8.84 -3.50
CA LYS A 203 -16.61 -7.67 -2.75
C LYS A 203 -17.22 -6.37 -3.26
N ILE A 204 -17.35 -6.20 -4.57
CA ILE A 204 -18.00 -5.03 -5.19
C ILE A 204 -19.46 -4.93 -4.74
N THR A 205 -20.19 -6.05 -4.72
CA THR A 205 -21.63 -6.07 -4.36
C THR A 205 -21.88 -5.53 -2.95
N ILE A 206 -20.97 -5.80 -2.00
CA ILE A 206 -21.13 -5.37 -0.61
C ILE A 206 -20.47 -3.99 -0.32
N THR A 207 -19.72 -3.42 -1.28
CA THR A 207 -19.04 -2.16 -1.09
C THR A 207 -19.99 -0.97 -1.23
N ASP A 208 -19.87 -0.02 -0.29
CA ASP A 208 -20.51 1.29 -0.36
C ASP A 208 -19.58 2.28 -1.10
N PHE A 209 -19.84 2.48 -2.41
CA PHE A 209 -19.01 3.34 -3.23
C PHE A 209 -19.20 4.84 -2.97
N ALA A 210 -20.31 5.25 -2.36
CA ALA A 210 -20.46 6.63 -1.91
C ALA A 210 -19.45 6.96 -0.82
N LYS A 211 -19.33 6.08 0.20
CA LYS A 211 -18.29 6.22 1.23
C LYS A 211 -16.86 6.06 0.68
N ALA A 212 -16.66 5.21 -0.33
CA ALA A 212 -15.37 5.09 -0.99
C ALA A 212 -14.96 6.40 -1.67
N ASN A 213 -15.90 7.07 -2.35
CA ASN A 213 -15.69 8.39 -2.97
C ASN A 213 -15.36 9.47 -1.94
N GLU A 214 -16.07 9.51 -0.82
CA GLU A 214 -15.77 10.44 0.28
C GLU A 214 -14.35 10.22 0.83
N ASP A 215 -13.96 8.96 1.07
CA ASP A 215 -12.62 8.63 1.61
C ASP A 215 -11.50 9.07 0.67
N ILE A 216 -11.61 8.81 -0.63
CA ILE A 216 -10.54 9.10 -1.59
C ILE A 216 -10.46 10.59 -1.95
N SER A 217 -11.55 11.34 -1.86
CA SER A 217 -11.58 12.77 -2.22
C SER A 217 -10.53 13.60 -1.48
N LEU A 218 -10.14 13.16 -0.28
CA LEU A 218 -9.10 13.81 0.54
C LEU A 218 -7.68 13.60 -0.01
N PHE A 219 -7.47 12.64 -0.91
CA PHE A 219 -6.15 12.21 -1.39
C PHE A 219 -5.87 12.52 -2.85
N ILE A 220 -6.85 13.07 -3.58
CA ILE A 220 -6.74 13.39 -5.00
C ILE A 220 -7.09 14.85 -5.26
N LYS A 221 -6.55 15.40 -6.35
CA LYS A 221 -6.80 16.79 -6.74
C LYS A 221 -8.05 16.97 -7.61
N ASN A 222 -8.35 15.98 -8.45
CA ASN A 222 -9.51 16.01 -9.36
C ASN A 222 -10.45 14.86 -9.04
N THR A 223 -11.66 15.19 -8.60
CA THR A 223 -12.71 14.24 -8.19
C THR A 223 -13.65 13.85 -9.32
N GLU A 224 -13.58 14.51 -10.49
CA GLU A 224 -14.50 14.25 -11.63
C GLU A 224 -14.38 12.80 -12.14
N SER A 225 -13.17 12.24 -12.13
CA SER A 225 -12.93 10.85 -12.56
C SER A 225 -13.66 9.80 -11.72
N MET A 226 -14.14 10.19 -10.53
CA MET A 226 -14.86 9.28 -9.63
C MET A 226 -16.39 9.37 -9.74
N ALA A 227 -16.90 10.29 -10.54
CA ALA A 227 -18.34 10.46 -10.74
C ALA A 227 -19.02 9.20 -11.32
N VAL A 228 -18.24 8.34 -11.99
CA VAL A 228 -18.70 7.07 -12.57
C VAL A 228 -18.67 5.89 -11.58
N TRP A 229 -18.13 6.09 -10.38
CA TRP A 229 -17.95 4.99 -9.42
C TRP A 229 -19.30 4.47 -8.92
N SER A 230 -19.66 3.31 -9.42
CA SER A 230 -20.84 2.56 -9.03
C SER A 230 -20.51 1.05 -9.03
N LYS A 231 -21.39 0.23 -8.50
CA LYS A 231 -21.23 -1.23 -8.55
C LYS A 231 -21.17 -1.70 -10.00
N GLU A 232 -22.03 -1.17 -10.85
CA GLU A 232 -22.11 -1.48 -12.27
C GLU A 232 -20.80 -1.15 -12.99
N PHE A 233 -20.22 0.03 -12.70
CA PHE A 233 -18.92 0.42 -13.24
C PHE A 233 -17.83 -0.58 -12.83
N PHE A 234 -17.72 -0.89 -11.54
CA PHE A 234 -16.69 -1.82 -11.05
C PHE A 234 -16.88 -3.25 -11.56
N ILE A 235 -18.11 -3.74 -11.71
CA ILE A 235 -18.38 -5.04 -12.35
C ILE A 235 -17.96 -5.01 -13.82
N ALA A 236 -18.30 -3.95 -14.56
CA ALA A 236 -17.97 -3.86 -15.97
C ALA A 236 -16.44 -3.87 -16.23
N ILE A 237 -15.66 -3.14 -15.42
CA ILE A 237 -14.20 -3.10 -15.59
C ILE A 237 -13.49 -4.39 -15.21
N LEU A 238 -14.13 -5.35 -14.50
CA LEU A 238 -13.55 -6.68 -14.26
C LEU A 238 -13.25 -7.44 -15.57
N ALA A 239 -13.97 -7.14 -16.64
CA ALA A 239 -13.70 -7.74 -17.96
C ALA A 239 -12.30 -7.42 -18.49
N THR A 240 -11.71 -6.29 -18.09
CA THR A 240 -10.35 -5.87 -18.50
C THR A 240 -9.24 -6.50 -17.67
N LEU A 241 -9.59 -7.19 -16.54
CA LEU A 241 -8.60 -7.78 -15.65
C LEU A 241 -7.74 -8.82 -16.38
N GLN A 242 -6.44 -8.65 -16.32
CA GLN A 242 -5.45 -9.58 -16.85
C GLN A 242 -4.75 -10.32 -15.70
N THR A 243 -4.25 -11.52 -15.98
CA THR A 243 -3.55 -12.35 -14.99
C THR A 243 -2.34 -13.01 -15.61
N ILE A 244 -1.31 -13.23 -14.79
CA ILE A 244 -0.16 -14.09 -15.06
C ILE A 244 -0.02 -15.13 -13.95
N ASN A 245 0.64 -16.24 -14.28
CA ASN A 245 0.96 -17.33 -13.35
C ASN A 245 2.39 -17.18 -12.85
#